data_a0ad4ee9bae4a6ec7f8bfec78af9774c
#
_entry.id   a0ad4ee9bae4a6ec7f8bfec78af9774c
#
_cell.length_a   1.000
_cell.length_b   1.000
_cell.length_c   1.000
_cell.angle_alpha   90.00
_cell.angle_beta   90.00
_cell.angle_gamma   90.00
#
_symmetry.space_group_name_H-M   'P 1'
#
loop_
_entity.id
_entity.type
_entity.pdbx_description
1 polymer ?
#
loop_
_entity_poly.entity_id
_entity_poly.type
_entity_poly.pdbx_seq_one_letter_code
_entity_poly.pdbx_strand_id
1 'polypeptide(L)'
;IMMLGDKSIKPEEKLTRVYPQKNLFSHIIGQIDDDNNGIAGLEKSLDEQLKKNKDKIQLTVDKDIQFLIREELIKYNQIFRSNGSAAILMDVNNGEIISLVSIPDFDPNLRTNITDKNYINRVTKGVYEFGSVFKTFTLAAAFHEDIIEPQTQFNNLEKKLKCGKNTISEYDEKIPSDLSAEQILIRSGNIGSVRIGQSL
;
A
#
# COMPACT_ATOMS: atom_id res chain seq x y z
N ILE A 1 -42.80 7.80 -9.11
CA ILE A 1 -42.91 8.74 -10.26
C ILE A 1 -43.75 8.09 -11.36
N MET A 2 -43.47 6.86 -11.81
CA MET A 2 -44.26 6.15 -12.86
C MET A 2 -45.75 5.96 -12.51
N MET A 3 -46.08 5.88 -11.21
CA MET A 3 -47.48 5.82 -10.73
C MET A 3 -48.28 7.12 -10.93
N LEU A 4 -47.62 8.24 -11.26
CA LEU A 4 -48.29 9.51 -11.51
C LEU A 4 -48.95 9.58 -12.89
N GLY A 5 -48.70 8.63 -13.81
CA GLY A 5 -49.33 8.50 -15.10
C GLY A 5 -48.99 9.66 -16.10
N ASP A 6 -47.96 10.43 -15.80
CA ASP A 6 -47.54 11.54 -16.69
C ASP A 6 -46.84 10.95 -17.92
N LYS A 7 -47.46 11.18 -19.11
CA LYS A 7 -46.96 10.67 -20.39
C LYS A 7 -45.70 11.37 -20.89
N SER A 8 -45.28 12.48 -20.27
CA SER A 8 -44.02 13.15 -20.57
C SER A 8 -42.80 12.43 -19.97
N ILE A 9 -43.02 11.58 -18.96
CA ILE A 9 -41.98 10.79 -18.32
C ILE A 9 -41.77 9.50 -19.10
N LYS A 10 -40.63 9.40 -19.75
CA LYS A 10 -40.22 8.17 -20.47
C LYS A 10 -39.12 7.50 -19.67
N PRO A 11 -39.34 6.23 -19.22
CA PRO A 11 -38.29 5.47 -18.59
C PRO A 11 -37.24 5.09 -19.64
N GLU A 12 -35.98 5.23 -19.28
CA GLU A 12 -34.85 4.75 -20.06
C GLU A 12 -34.12 3.66 -19.29
N GLU A 13 -33.89 2.52 -19.95
CA GLU A 13 -33.12 1.42 -19.34
C GLU A 13 -31.62 1.75 -19.48
N LYS A 14 -30.92 1.78 -18.37
CA LYS A 14 -29.49 1.97 -18.33
C LYS A 14 -28.83 0.80 -17.60
N LEU A 15 -27.87 0.17 -18.27
CA LEU A 15 -26.99 -0.80 -17.59
C LEU A 15 -26.13 -0.06 -16.56
N THR A 16 -26.10 -0.57 -15.36
CA THR A 16 -25.27 -0.03 -14.30
C THR A 16 -24.44 -1.13 -13.63
N ARG A 17 -23.27 -0.76 -13.17
CA ARG A 17 -22.41 -1.64 -12.40
C ARG A 17 -22.91 -1.74 -10.97
N VAL A 18 -22.94 -2.95 -10.42
CA VAL A 18 -23.22 -3.20 -9.00
C VAL A 18 -22.00 -3.81 -8.34
N TYR A 19 -21.63 -3.30 -7.19
CA TYR A 19 -20.50 -3.78 -6.39
C TYR A 19 -21.03 -4.49 -5.14
N PRO A 20 -21.23 -5.83 -5.17
CA PRO A 20 -21.90 -6.55 -4.09
C PRO A 20 -21.15 -6.51 -2.76
N GLN A 21 -19.81 -6.42 -2.82
CA GLN A 21 -18.96 -6.37 -1.64
C GLN A 21 -18.71 -4.95 -1.10
N LYS A 22 -19.37 -3.95 -1.70
CA LYS A 22 -19.31 -2.55 -1.25
C LYS A 22 -17.87 -2.07 -1.02
N ASN A 23 -17.57 -1.61 0.21
CA ASN A 23 -16.28 -1.06 0.59
C ASN A 23 -15.11 -2.05 0.49
N LEU A 24 -15.37 -3.36 0.65
CA LEU A 24 -14.33 -4.36 0.86
C LEU A 24 -13.28 -4.38 -0.25
N PHE A 25 -13.68 -4.13 -1.49
CA PHE A 25 -12.81 -4.14 -2.66
C PHE A 25 -12.74 -2.80 -3.39
N SER A 26 -13.22 -1.72 -2.78
CA SER A 26 -13.34 -0.42 -3.45
C SER A 26 -12.05 0.07 -4.11
N HIS A 27 -10.92 -0.07 -3.42
CA HIS A 27 -9.62 0.37 -3.95
C HIS A 27 -8.98 -0.60 -4.95
N ILE A 28 -9.40 -1.86 -4.97
CA ILE A 28 -8.95 -2.86 -5.94
C ILE A 28 -9.78 -2.73 -7.22
N ILE A 29 -11.09 -2.87 -7.08
CA ILE A 29 -12.02 -2.85 -8.22
C ILE A 29 -12.11 -1.43 -8.79
N GLY A 30 -12.18 -0.43 -7.91
CA GLY A 30 -12.37 0.96 -8.31
C GLY A 30 -13.83 1.26 -8.64
N GLN A 31 -14.05 2.07 -9.66
CA GLN A 31 -15.40 2.51 -10.03
C GLN A 31 -15.45 2.98 -11.49
N ILE A 32 -16.69 3.13 -11.99
CA ILE A 32 -17.01 3.68 -13.30
C ILE A 32 -17.66 5.06 -13.17
N ASP A 33 -17.64 5.84 -14.25
CA ASP A 33 -18.41 7.08 -14.40
C ASP A 33 -19.88 6.79 -14.80
N ASP A 34 -20.64 7.86 -15.07
CA ASP A 34 -22.04 7.75 -15.45
C ASP A 34 -22.24 7.17 -16.84
N ASP A 35 -21.20 7.18 -17.69
CA ASP A 35 -21.19 6.63 -19.04
C ASP A 35 -20.62 5.19 -19.06
N ASN A 36 -20.44 4.57 -17.90
CA ASN A 36 -19.86 3.24 -17.69
C ASN A 36 -18.38 3.12 -18.14
N ASN A 37 -17.61 4.21 -18.12
CA ASN A 37 -16.17 4.13 -18.32
C ASN A 37 -15.45 3.94 -16.98
N GLY A 38 -14.46 3.06 -16.96
CA GLY A 38 -13.64 2.84 -15.77
C GLY A 38 -12.77 4.06 -15.43
N ILE A 39 -12.94 4.62 -14.23
CA ILE A 39 -12.19 5.82 -13.80
C ILE A 39 -11.14 5.53 -12.74
N ALA A 40 -11.23 4.40 -12.06
CA ALA A 40 -10.27 3.97 -11.04
C ALA A 40 -10.15 2.44 -10.96
N GLY A 41 -9.05 1.96 -10.36
CA GLY A 41 -8.82 0.54 -10.07
C GLY A 41 -8.84 -0.36 -11.30
N LEU A 42 -9.28 -1.60 -11.12
CA LEU A 42 -9.41 -2.57 -12.19
C LEU A 42 -10.46 -2.19 -13.23
N GLU A 43 -11.53 -1.50 -12.84
CA GLU A 43 -12.51 -0.96 -13.78
C GLU A 43 -11.83 -0.06 -14.82
N LYS A 44 -10.85 0.75 -14.41
CA LYS A 44 -10.08 1.60 -15.32
C LYS A 44 -9.05 0.82 -16.12
N SER A 45 -8.25 -0.02 -15.44
CA SER A 45 -7.14 -0.70 -16.11
C SER A 45 -7.59 -1.76 -17.09
N LEU A 46 -8.78 -2.32 -16.90
CA LEU A 46 -9.38 -3.36 -17.73
C LEU A 46 -10.64 -2.89 -18.48
N ASP A 47 -10.87 -1.57 -18.58
CA ASP A 47 -12.09 -0.99 -19.13
C ASP A 47 -12.45 -1.55 -20.51
N GLU A 48 -11.49 -1.58 -21.43
CA GLU A 48 -11.72 -2.16 -22.76
C GLU A 48 -12.05 -3.65 -22.73
N GLN A 49 -11.37 -4.41 -21.88
CA GLN A 49 -11.61 -5.84 -21.74
C GLN A 49 -12.98 -6.11 -21.15
N LEU A 50 -13.35 -5.37 -20.09
CA LEU A 50 -14.66 -5.49 -19.44
C LEU A 50 -15.83 -5.09 -20.34
N LYS A 51 -15.61 -4.18 -21.30
CA LYS A 51 -16.63 -3.80 -22.30
C LYS A 51 -16.74 -4.77 -23.46
N LYS A 52 -15.62 -5.35 -23.90
CA LYS A 52 -15.57 -6.25 -25.06
C LYS A 52 -15.90 -7.70 -24.71
N ASN A 53 -15.43 -8.19 -23.57
CA ASN A 53 -15.55 -9.57 -23.15
C ASN A 53 -16.67 -9.75 -22.12
N LYS A 54 -17.45 -10.83 -22.31
CA LYS A 54 -18.44 -11.29 -21.33
C LYS A 54 -17.85 -12.29 -20.33
N ASP A 55 -16.59 -12.64 -20.48
CA ASP A 55 -15.91 -13.62 -19.64
C ASP A 55 -15.62 -13.06 -18.25
N LYS A 56 -15.68 -13.94 -17.26
CA LYS A 56 -15.35 -13.61 -15.89
C LYS A 56 -13.85 -13.40 -15.75
N ILE A 57 -13.46 -12.32 -15.08
CA ILE A 57 -12.07 -12.08 -14.69
C ILE A 57 -11.89 -12.63 -13.27
N GLN A 58 -11.00 -13.62 -13.13
CA GLN A 58 -10.62 -14.15 -11.83
C GLN A 58 -9.49 -13.32 -11.24
N LEU A 59 -9.68 -12.86 -10.00
CA LEU A 59 -8.65 -12.17 -9.23
C LEU A 59 -7.97 -13.13 -8.26
N THR A 60 -6.77 -12.80 -7.86
CA THR A 60 -5.98 -13.55 -6.86
C THR A 60 -6.37 -13.19 -5.41
N VAL A 61 -7.16 -12.14 -5.24
CA VAL A 61 -7.54 -11.62 -3.93
C VAL A 61 -8.47 -12.60 -3.20
N ASP A 62 -8.07 -12.97 -1.97
CA ASP A 62 -8.89 -13.76 -1.06
C ASP A 62 -9.86 -12.87 -0.29
N LYS A 63 -11.15 -13.17 -0.34
CA LYS A 63 -12.19 -12.35 0.29
C LYS A 63 -12.10 -12.35 1.81
N ASP A 64 -11.81 -13.49 2.42
CA ASP A 64 -11.84 -13.63 3.87
C ASP A 64 -10.59 -12.98 4.50
N ILE A 65 -9.45 -13.13 3.84
CA ILE A 65 -8.21 -12.44 4.21
C ILE A 65 -8.36 -10.92 4.03
N GLN A 66 -8.92 -10.47 2.92
CA GLN A 66 -9.22 -9.06 2.66
C GLN A 66 -10.09 -8.47 3.77
N PHE A 67 -11.16 -9.17 4.16
CA PHE A 67 -12.05 -8.76 5.22
C PHE A 67 -11.31 -8.67 6.57
N LEU A 68 -10.56 -9.71 6.94
CA LEU A 68 -9.81 -9.75 8.20
C LEU A 68 -8.83 -8.58 8.30
N ILE A 69 -8.02 -8.35 7.27
CA ILE A 69 -7.02 -7.26 7.26
C ILE A 69 -7.73 -5.90 7.33
N ARG A 70 -8.85 -5.73 6.63
CA ARG A 70 -9.64 -4.51 6.67
C ARG A 70 -10.14 -4.19 8.09
N GLU A 71 -10.73 -5.17 8.78
CA GLU A 71 -11.27 -4.98 10.14
C GLU A 71 -10.16 -4.64 11.14
N GLU A 72 -9.02 -5.31 11.07
CA GLU A 72 -7.88 -4.98 11.92
C GLU A 72 -7.33 -3.56 11.63
N LEU A 73 -7.22 -3.15 10.37
CA LEU A 73 -6.79 -1.80 10.05
C LEU A 73 -7.76 -0.73 10.57
N ILE A 74 -9.07 -0.95 10.45
CA ILE A 74 -10.09 -0.02 11.00
C ILE A 74 -9.94 0.10 12.51
N LYS A 75 -9.84 -1.03 13.21
CA LYS A 75 -9.66 -1.08 14.66
C LYS A 75 -8.42 -0.30 15.11
N TYR A 76 -7.25 -0.56 14.48
CA TYR A 76 -6.01 0.12 14.85
C TYR A 76 -5.98 1.59 14.42
N ASN A 77 -6.62 1.96 13.32
CA ASN A 77 -6.83 3.37 12.96
C ASN A 77 -7.55 4.15 14.07
N GLN A 78 -8.57 3.54 14.68
CA GLN A 78 -9.29 4.15 15.79
C GLN A 78 -8.41 4.26 17.04
N ILE A 79 -7.68 3.19 17.40
CA ILE A 79 -6.80 3.17 18.58
C ILE A 79 -5.70 4.22 18.46
N PHE A 80 -5.03 4.30 17.31
CA PHE A 80 -3.92 5.22 17.07
C PHE A 80 -4.36 6.59 16.54
N ARG A 81 -5.67 6.81 16.31
CA ARG A 81 -6.23 8.03 15.71
C ARG A 81 -5.53 8.40 14.40
N SER A 82 -5.23 7.40 13.58
CA SER A 82 -4.53 7.60 12.33
C SER A 82 -5.44 8.23 11.27
N ASN A 83 -4.86 9.09 10.42
CA ASN A 83 -5.59 9.69 9.28
C ASN A 83 -5.89 8.67 8.16
N GLY A 84 -5.24 7.55 8.18
CA GLY A 84 -5.41 6.46 7.25
C GLY A 84 -4.35 5.39 7.43
N SER A 85 -4.59 4.22 6.87
CA SER A 85 -3.67 3.10 6.87
C SER A 85 -3.81 2.29 5.59
N ALA A 86 -2.82 1.49 5.30
CA ALA A 86 -2.86 0.57 4.17
C ALA A 86 -2.08 -0.71 4.49
N ALA A 87 -2.51 -1.80 3.87
CA ALA A 87 -1.80 -3.07 3.92
C ALA A 87 -1.88 -3.77 2.56
N ILE A 88 -0.83 -4.49 2.24
CA ILE A 88 -0.77 -5.39 1.10
C ILE A 88 -0.22 -6.73 1.57
N LEU A 89 -0.86 -7.81 1.16
CA LEU A 89 -0.37 -9.17 1.33
C LEU A 89 -0.13 -9.77 -0.03
N MET A 90 1.10 -10.22 -0.26
CA MET A 90 1.55 -10.74 -1.55
C MET A 90 2.26 -12.08 -1.35
N ASP A 91 2.01 -13.03 -2.23
CA ASP A 91 2.82 -14.25 -2.31
C ASP A 91 4.17 -13.90 -2.97
N VAL A 92 5.24 -14.11 -2.22
CA VAL A 92 6.61 -13.77 -2.67
C VAL A 92 7.14 -14.69 -3.76
N ASN A 93 6.53 -15.87 -3.96
CA ASN A 93 6.99 -16.83 -4.97
C ASN A 93 6.50 -16.50 -6.37
N ASN A 94 5.32 -15.90 -6.50
CA ASN A 94 4.67 -15.65 -7.79
C ASN A 94 4.23 -14.20 -7.98
N GLY A 95 4.26 -13.36 -6.92
CA GLY A 95 3.84 -11.96 -6.95
C GLY A 95 2.33 -11.74 -6.91
N GLU A 96 1.53 -12.78 -6.65
CA GLU A 96 0.08 -12.64 -6.55
C GLU A 96 -0.33 -11.81 -5.34
N ILE A 97 -1.21 -10.84 -5.56
CA ILE A 97 -1.78 -10.02 -4.51
C ILE A 97 -2.95 -10.77 -3.88
N ILE A 98 -2.78 -11.22 -2.65
CA ILE A 98 -3.78 -11.93 -1.87
C ILE A 98 -4.74 -10.96 -1.18
N SER A 99 -4.24 -9.80 -0.77
CA SER A 99 -5.06 -8.74 -0.18
C SER A 99 -4.41 -7.38 -0.42
N LEU A 100 -5.25 -6.35 -0.64
CA LEU A 100 -4.85 -4.95 -0.72
C LEU A 100 -5.94 -4.09 -0.08
N VAL A 101 -5.63 -3.50 1.05
CA VAL A 101 -6.56 -2.66 1.81
C VAL A 101 -6.00 -1.25 1.94
N SER A 102 -6.85 -0.26 1.75
CA SER A 102 -6.56 1.16 1.99
C SER A 102 -7.72 1.78 2.76
N ILE A 103 -7.41 2.43 3.89
CA ILE A 103 -8.39 3.08 4.78
C ILE A 103 -8.05 4.57 4.88
N PRO A 104 -9.07 5.46 4.85
CA PRO A 104 -10.51 5.20 4.69
C PRO A 104 -10.85 4.67 3.29
N ASP A 105 -11.91 3.90 3.23
CA ASP A 105 -12.48 3.35 2.01
C ASP A 105 -13.85 3.98 1.68
N PHE A 106 -14.49 3.51 0.62
CA PHE A 106 -15.77 4.02 0.16
C PHE A 106 -16.63 2.90 -0.41
N ASP A 107 -17.95 3.11 -0.48
CA ASP A 107 -18.85 2.20 -1.21
C ASP A 107 -18.99 2.70 -2.65
N PRO A 108 -18.50 1.95 -3.67
CA PRO A 108 -18.60 2.36 -5.06
C PRO A 108 -20.04 2.46 -5.59
N ASN A 109 -21.02 1.87 -4.90
CA ASN A 109 -22.43 2.01 -5.23
C ASN A 109 -23.00 3.38 -4.81
N LEU A 110 -22.36 4.04 -3.82
CA LEU A 110 -22.78 5.33 -3.28
C LEU A 110 -21.88 6.42 -3.84
N ARG A 111 -22.38 7.20 -4.81
CA ARG A 111 -21.62 8.27 -5.48
C ARG A 111 -21.70 9.61 -4.78
N THR A 112 -22.35 9.69 -3.62
CA THR A 112 -22.54 10.91 -2.83
C THR A 112 -21.54 10.99 -1.70
N ASN A 113 -21.02 12.20 -1.44
CA ASN A 113 -20.17 12.51 -0.27
C ASN A 113 -18.82 11.77 -0.22
N ILE A 114 -18.27 11.33 -1.35
CA ILE A 114 -16.95 10.73 -1.38
C ILE A 114 -15.91 11.86 -1.38
N THR A 115 -15.08 11.89 -0.37
CA THR A 115 -13.96 12.83 -0.26
C THR A 115 -12.72 12.28 -0.98
N ASP A 116 -11.83 13.17 -1.42
CA ASP A 116 -10.56 12.78 -2.07
C ASP A 116 -9.74 11.81 -1.20
N LYS A 117 -9.85 11.96 0.14
CA LYS A 117 -9.16 11.08 1.10
C LYS A 117 -9.62 9.62 1.01
N ASN A 118 -10.90 9.39 0.73
CA ASN A 118 -11.46 8.05 0.61
C ASN A 118 -11.10 7.40 -0.72
N TYR A 119 -10.91 8.19 -1.79
CA TYR A 119 -10.56 7.68 -3.10
C TYR A 119 -9.09 7.30 -3.27
N ILE A 120 -8.22 7.81 -2.42
CA ILE A 120 -6.79 7.52 -2.54
C ILE A 120 -6.51 6.07 -2.14
N ASN A 121 -6.07 5.27 -3.10
CA ASN A 121 -5.46 3.98 -2.80
C ASN A 121 -4.05 4.23 -2.24
N ARG A 122 -3.92 4.14 -0.93
CA ARG A 122 -2.68 4.42 -0.21
C ARG A 122 -1.57 3.45 -0.50
N VAL A 123 -1.90 2.24 -0.94
CA VAL A 123 -0.89 1.24 -1.33
C VAL A 123 -0.18 1.65 -2.62
N THR A 124 -0.94 2.17 -3.60
CA THR A 124 -0.41 2.44 -4.96
C THR A 124 -0.07 3.90 -5.22
N LYS A 125 -0.69 4.84 -4.48
CA LYS A 125 -0.50 6.29 -4.66
C LYS A 125 0.05 7.00 -3.43
N GLY A 126 0.14 6.30 -2.30
CA GLY A 126 0.70 6.88 -1.08
C GLY A 126 2.21 7.07 -1.21
N VAL A 127 2.69 8.20 -0.73
CA VAL A 127 4.13 8.50 -0.61
C VAL A 127 4.44 8.64 0.87
N TYR A 128 5.38 7.84 1.36
CA TYR A 128 5.68 7.73 2.78
C TYR A 128 7.19 7.83 3.02
N GLU A 129 7.56 8.43 4.16
CA GLU A 129 8.91 8.31 4.70
C GLU A 129 9.03 7.00 5.47
N PHE A 130 9.64 6.00 4.87
CA PHE A 130 9.76 4.66 5.48
C PHE A 130 10.70 4.61 6.68
N GLY A 131 11.50 5.65 6.86
CA GLY A 131 12.46 5.71 7.96
C GLY A 131 13.39 4.50 7.95
N SER A 132 13.55 3.87 9.10
CA SER A 132 14.46 2.73 9.27
C SER A 132 14.10 1.48 8.48
N VAL A 133 12.86 1.35 8.00
CA VAL A 133 12.48 0.23 7.10
C VAL A 133 13.28 0.29 5.80
N PHE A 134 13.67 1.50 5.35
CA PHE A 134 14.49 1.66 4.15
C PHE A 134 15.88 1.04 4.27
N LYS A 135 16.41 0.84 5.48
CA LYS A 135 17.70 0.17 5.71
C LYS A 135 17.75 -1.25 5.15
N THR A 136 16.61 -1.94 5.08
CA THR A 136 16.52 -3.27 4.46
C THR A 136 16.94 -3.25 3.00
N PHE A 137 16.60 -2.18 2.26
CA PHE A 137 17.01 -2.04 0.86
C PHE A 137 18.52 -1.79 0.74
N THR A 138 19.10 -0.99 1.65
CA THR A 138 20.56 -0.75 1.68
C THR A 138 21.31 -2.06 1.91
N LEU A 139 20.89 -2.86 2.90
CA LEU A 139 21.53 -4.15 3.16
C LEU A 139 21.30 -5.15 2.02
N ALA A 140 20.08 -5.20 1.48
CA ALA A 140 19.75 -6.07 0.36
C ALA A 140 20.64 -5.77 -0.86
N ALA A 141 20.87 -4.48 -1.17
CA ALA A 141 21.76 -4.08 -2.24
C ALA A 141 23.21 -4.53 -1.96
N ALA A 142 23.71 -4.32 -0.75
CA ALA A 142 25.07 -4.71 -0.39
C ALA A 142 25.27 -6.23 -0.38
N PHE A 143 24.27 -7.01 -0.04
CA PHE A 143 24.29 -8.47 -0.18
C PHE A 143 24.24 -8.90 -1.65
N HIS A 144 23.43 -8.24 -2.46
CA HIS A 144 23.30 -8.56 -3.89
C HIS A 144 24.60 -8.32 -4.67
N GLU A 145 25.33 -7.29 -4.30
CA GLU A 145 26.63 -6.95 -4.89
C GLU A 145 27.81 -7.71 -4.24
N ASP A 146 27.55 -8.68 -3.38
CA ASP A 146 28.54 -9.48 -2.65
C ASP A 146 29.57 -8.62 -1.85
N ILE A 147 29.19 -7.38 -1.46
CA ILE A 147 30.07 -6.46 -0.72
C ILE A 147 30.16 -6.86 0.74
N ILE A 148 29.07 -7.38 1.29
CA ILE A 148 28.97 -7.82 2.68
C ILE A 148 28.29 -9.17 2.80
N GLU A 149 28.59 -9.85 3.91
CA GLU A 149 27.85 -10.99 4.42
C GLU A 149 27.21 -10.63 5.76
N PRO A 150 26.21 -11.39 6.27
CA PRO A 150 25.59 -11.11 7.56
C PRO A 150 26.59 -10.95 8.71
N GLN A 151 27.70 -11.69 8.68
CA GLN A 151 28.75 -11.71 9.68
C GLN A 151 29.84 -10.65 9.49
N THR A 152 29.83 -9.92 8.36
CA THR A 152 30.81 -8.85 8.08
C THR A 152 30.83 -7.85 9.22
N GLN A 153 32.02 -7.65 9.84
CA GLN A 153 32.20 -6.80 11.02
C GLN A 153 32.45 -5.34 10.63
N PHE A 154 31.76 -4.46 11.32
CA PHE A 154 31.96 -3.04 11.30
C PHE A 154 32.43 -2.60 12.67
N ASN A 155 33.67 -2.16 12.78
CA ASN A 155 34.28 -1.80 14.05
C ASN A 155 34.40 -0.28 14.19
N ASN A 156 34.46 0.20 15.42
CA ASN A 156 34.63 1.61 15.75
C ASN A 156 33.55 2.50 15.13
N LEU A 157 32.29 2.04 15.10
CA LEU A 157 31.17 2.85 14.66
C LEU A 157 30.98 4.04 15.61
N GLU A 158 31.12 5.23 15.08
CA GLU A 158 30.94 6.47 15.83
C GLU A 158 29.49 6.65 16.26
N LYS A 159 29.22 7.45 17.27
CA LYS A 159 27.83 7.81 17.65
C LYS A 159 27.23 8.89 16.77
N LYS A 160 28.07 9.64 16.08
CA LYS A 160 27.68 10.73 15.18
C LYS A 160 28.57 10.72 13.95
N LEU A 161 27.96 10.88 12.80
CA LEU A 161 28.67 10.97 11.52
C LEU A 161 28.26 12.26 10.82
N LYS A 162 29.25 13.07 10.41
CA LYS A 162 28.98 14.28 9.62
C LYS A 162 28.69 13.89 8.16
N CYS A 163 27.55 14.31 7.65
CA CYS A 163 27.14 14.10 6.27
C CYS A 163 26.83 15.47 5.63
N GLY A 164 27.80 16.04 4.93
CA GLY A 164 27.70 17.40 4.38
C GLY A 164 27.45 18.46 5.47
N LYS A 165 26.31 19.15 5.38
CA LYS A 165 25.89 20.16 6.39
C LYS A 165 25.16 19.55 7.59
N ASN A 166 24.74 18.28 7.48
CA ASN A 166 23.95 17.58 8.49
C ASN A 166 24.82 16.63 9.30
N THR A 167 24.33 16.23 10.47
CA THR A 167 24.93 15.21 11.31
C THR A 167 23.92 14.09 11.50
N ILE A 168 24.32 12.87 11.18
CA ILE A 168 23.56 11.66 11.47
C ILE A 168 24.02 11.15 12.82
N SER A 169 23.10 10.80 13.70
CA SER A 169 23.40 10.23 15.02
C SER A 169 22.64 8.93 15.22
N GLU A 170 23.14 8.09 16.11
CA GLU A 170 22.36 6.96 16.59
C GLU A 170 21.14 7.46 17.39
N TYR A 171 20.04 6.71 17.29
CA TYR A 171 18.82 7.00 18.05
C TYR A 171 18.92 6.52 19.51
N ASP A 172 19.79 5.53 19.78
CA ASP A 172 20.05 4.96 21.10
C ASP A 172 21.58 4.94 21.34
N GLU A 173 22.01 5.62 22.39
CA GLU A 173 23.42 5.67 22.79
C GLU A 173 23.98 4.31 23.22
N LYS A 174 23.12 3.33 23.55
CA LYS A 174 23.51 1.97 23.95
C LYS A 174 23.88 1.07 22.76
N ILE A 175 23.68 1.50 21.53
CA ILE A 175 24.11 0.76 20.34
C ILE A 175 25.65 0.59 20.41
N PRO A 176 26.20 -0.65 20.40
CA PRO A 176 27.65 -0.87 20.42
C PRO A 176 28.36 -0.25 19.22
N SER A 177 29.66 0.03 19.40
CA SER A 177 30.55 0.51 18.33
C SER A 177 31.01 -0.55 17.36
N ASP A 178 30.90 -1.83 17.77
CA ASP A 178 31.35 -2.97 16.98
C ASP A 178 30.16 -3.90 16.76
N LEU A 179 29.74 -4.02 15.49
CA LEU A 179 28.54 -4.76 15.11
C LEU A 179 28.77 -5.50 13.78
N SER A 180 28.19 -6.68 13.66
CA SER A 180 28.03 -7.31 12.34
C SER A 180 26.95 -6.60 11.50
N ALA A 181 26.97 -6.83 10.19
CA ALA A 181 25.92 -6.33 9.30
C ALA A 181 24.51 -6.74 9.76
N GLU A 182 24.35 -8.01 10.16
CA GLU A 182 23.11 -8.52 10.75
C GLU A 182 22.70 -7.72 12.01
N GLN A 183 23.65 -7.50 12.93
CA GLN A 183 23.39 -6.76 14.16
C GLN A 183 23.05 -5.29 13.91
N ILE A 184 23.63 -4.67 12.90
CA ILE A 184 23.29 -3.30 12.45
C ILE A 184 21.82 -3.24 12.05
N LEU A 185 21.32 -4.22 11.29
CA LEU A 185 19.89 -4.27 10.92
C LEU A 185 18.99 -4.53 12.12
N ILE A 186 19.30 -5.56 12.93
CA ILE A 186 18.51 -5.94 14.12
C ILE A 186 18.37 -4.77 15.09
N ARG A 187 19.45 -4.02 15.31
CA ARG A 187 19.47 -2.86 16.21
C ARG A 187 19.05 -1.58 15.54
N SER A 188 18.76 -1.63 14.24
CA SER A 188 18.44 -0.44 13.45
C SER A 188 19.47 0.69 13.58
N GLY A 189 20.78 0.32 13.61
CA GLY A 189 21.88 1.27 13.73
C GLY A 189 21.93 2.24 12.55
N ASN A 190 21.94 3.53 12.83
CA ASN A 190 21.98 4.55 11.79
C ASN A 190 23.36 4.64 11.15
N ILE A 191 24.41 4.72 11.97
CA ILE A 191 25.78 4.90 11.48
C ILE A 191 26.24 3.66 10.74
N GLY A 192 25.97 2.45 11.28
CA GLY A 192 26.28 1.21 10.61
C GLY A 192 25.62 1.10 9.22
N SER A 193 24.35 1.48 9.13
CA SER A 193 23.63 1.48 7.84
C SER A 193 24.23 2.47 6.83
N VAL A 194 24.68 3.63 7.30
CA VAL A 194 25.39 4.59 6.42
C VAL A 194 26.73 4.01 5.96
N ARG A 195 27.48 3.35 6.82
CA ARG A 195 28.77 2.72 6.46
C ARG A 195 28.56 1.62 5.42
N ILE A 196 27.53 0.79 5.55
CA ILE A 196 27.14 -0.20 4.52
C ILE A 196 26.78 0.51 3.22
N GLY A 197 25.95 1.55 3.26
CA GLY A 197 25.60 2.32 2.06
C GLY A 197 26.76 3.05 1.39
N GLN A 198 27.83 3.38 2.13
CA GLN A 198 29.05 3.99 1.58
C GLN A 198 29.97 2.98 0.88
N SER A 199 29.78 1.68 1.16
CA SER A 199 30.55 0.62 0.49
C SER A 199 29.91 0.15 -0.83
N LEU A 200 28.67 0.55 -1.12
CA LEU A 200 27.98 0.41 -2.40
C LEU A 200 28.51 1.40 -3.43
#